data_cf5d8576cc42e00f1374708bad72402d
#
_entry.id   cf5d8576cc42e00f1374708bad72402d
#
_cell.length_a   1.000
_cell.length_b   1.000
_cell.length_c   1.000
_cell.angle_alpha   90.00
_cell.angle_beta   90.00
_cell.angle_gamma   90.00
#
_symmetry.space_group_name_H-M   'P 1'
#
loop_
_entity.id
_entity.type
_entity.pdbx_description
1 polymer ?
#
loop_
_entity_poly.entity_id
_entity_poly.type
_entity_poly.pdbx_seq_one_letter_code
_entity_poly.pdbx_strand_id
1 'polypeptide(L)'
;MILGNLLLTSRLKHITIYSAAELKYSIMLLKKGTLLQGGKYKIEKVLGQGGFGITYLATQINLNRKVAIKEFFMKDMCCREEDTNQVYYISSDRYFVDNFKNKFIKEAQTISSLNHRNIIRIHDTFEENGTAYYAMEYIDGCSISDILKQQGKLQEDVAIQYIKEVAEALNYIHSKHINHLDIKPSNIMVRQVDNSIVLIDFGVAKQYDLLTDEGTTSTPVGVSHGYSPLEQYSDGGVQNFSPQSDIYALGATLYTMVVGEKPPHAVSISQNGSPTIPNTISPKIRNAITAAMKLKRSERPQSVSSFVNILNGLDCNEETVVITKQKKSKRPIVLASTLLLLIAIIALSVFAWNQNKTSTRMNTNAVDTIKIDSLEKNEPKINDQVEVQTFSYKKQIGDNLVDYSIDYPTAGNPILRRNVIEWINESLGGQYTGNLKDAQSIVDFYGKEVELSNENYIEVKHHIKMKYQTEKYVTFEHSGYAMQEGAAHGFGGTIGATFRKDDGRKFGWDMFSNYEGLQPSIKQGLKRYFKVSTDQELEEHLIFLPEGNTINSLPMPSSDPWLTPNGLTMSYGAYEIACYGDGEPTFTIPFNNIKNCLTATAKKLIPE
;
A
#
# COMPACT_ATOMS: atom_id res chain seq x y z
N MET A 1 52.32 27.18 6.52
CA MET A 1 51.24 28.08 6.07
C MET A 1 50.28 27.45 5.01
N ILE A 2 50.63 26.30 4.43
CA ILE A 2 49.80 25.61 3.40
C ILE A 2 48.79 24.60 4.03
N LEU A 3 49.06 24.00 5.17
CA LEU A 3 48.13 23.09 5.84
C LEU A 3 46.98 23.80 6.58
N GLY A 4 47.11 25.08 6.92
CA GLY A 4 46.04 25.85 7.57
C GLY A 4 44.87 26.23 6.64
N ASN A 5 45.15 26.40 5.36
CA ASN A 5 44.12 26.80 4.37
C ASN A 5 43.26 25.63 3.87
N LEU A 6 43.78 24.40 3.90
CA LEU A 6 43.00 23.21 3.52
C LEU A 6 41.94 22.82 4.58
N LEU A 7 42.24 23.05 5.86
CA LEU A 7 41.30 22.79 6.96
C LEU A 7 40.18 23.84 7.07
N LEU A 8 40.48 25.10 6.69
CA LEU A 8 39.47 26.16 6.64
C LEU A 8 38.48 25.97 5.46
N THR A 9 38.98 25.51 4.32
CA THR A 9 38.11 25.29 3.13
C THR A 9 37.21 24.09 3.31
N SER A 10 37.62 23.03 4.03
CA SER A 10 36.75 21.89 4.35
C SER A 10 35.66 22.25 5.39
N ARG A 11 36.01 23.03 6.42
CA ARG A 11 35.04 23.51 7.41
C ARG A 11 34.03 24.51 6.79
N LEU A 12 34.45 25.38 5.89
CA LEU A 12 33.54 26.28 5.18
C LEU A 12 32.60 25.53 4.22
N LYS A 13 33.07 24.46 3.54
CA LYS A 13 32.20 23.61 2.72
C LYS A 13 31.13 22.87 3.56
N HIS A 14 31.49 22.34 4.71
CA HIS A 14 30.55 21.71 5.63
C HIS A 14 29.53 22.72 6.20
N ILE A 15 29.95 23.91 6.58
CA ILE A 15 29.05 24.97 7.08
C ILE A 15 28.10 25.43 5.96
N THR A 16 28.55 25.54 4.72
CA THR A 16 27.70 25.94 3.58
C THR A 16 26.70 24.85 3.21
N ILE A 17 27.07 23.55 3.32
CA ILE A 17 26.15 22.43 3.04
C ILE A 17 25.07 22.33 4.14
N TYR A 18 25.43 22.48 5.41
CA TYR A 18 24.44 22.52 6.50
C TYR A 18 23.50 23.72 6.39
N SER A 19 24.00 24.90 6.08
CA SER A 19 23.16 26.09 5.87
C SER A 19 22.24 25.97 4.64
N ALA A 20 22.69 25.32 3.56
CA ALA A 20 21.86 25.07 2.38
C ALA A 20 20.76 24.03 2.62
N ALA A 21 21.03 22.98 3.41
CA ALA A 21 20.04 22.00 3.81
C ALA A 21 19.01 22.58 4.79
N GLU A 22 19.43 23.38 5.77
CA GLU A 22 18.55 24.11 6.67
C GLU A 22 17.71 25.16 5.94
N LEU A 23 18.29 25.86 4.97
CA LEU A 23 17.58 26.82 4.13
C LEU A 23 16.55 26.12 3.24
N LYS A 24 16.90 24.99 2.59
CA LYS A 24 15.98 24.16 1.80
C LYS A 24 14.85 23.60 2.67
N TYR A 25 15.16 23.20 3.91
CA TYR A 25 14.15 22.74 4.87
C TYR A 25 13.20 23.85 5.30
N SER A 26 13.70 25.08 5.53
CA SER A 26 12.86 26.22 5.93
C SER A 26 11.92 26.70 4.81
N ILE A 27 12.32 26.53 3.55
CA ILE A 27 11.50 26.89 2.37
C ILE A 27 10.31 25.93 2.18
N MET A 28 10.40 24.70 2.66
CA MET A 28 9.34 23.69 2.52
C MET A 28 8.13 23.91 3.46
N LEU A 29 8.32 24.68 4.54
CA LEU A 29 7.34 24.84 5.61
C LEU A 29 6.53 26.13 5.46
N LEU A 30 5.25 26.11 5.82
CA LEU A 30 4.48 27.34 5.97
C LEU A 30 5.04 28.18 7.12
N LYS A 31 5.26 29.45 6.86
CA LYS A 31 5.80 30.40 7.85
C LYS A 31 4.76 30.68 8.95
N LYS A 32 5.23 30.95 10.17
CA LYS A 32 4.37 31.44 11.25
C LYS A 32 3.62 32.69 10.79
N GLY A 33 2.33 32.73 11.02
CA GLY A 33 1.46 33.82 10.62
C GLY A 33 0.81 33.65 9.26
N THR A 34 1.17 32.63 8.46
CA THR A 34 0.49 32.29 7.20
C THR A 34 -1.00 32.08 7.46
N LEU A 35 -1.82 32.72 6.64
CA LEU A 35 -3.28 32.61 6.69
C LEU A 35 -3.72 31.59 5.63
N LEU A 36 -4.62 30.70 6.02
CA LEU A 36 -5.23 29.68 5.16
C LEU A 36 -6.74 29.83 5.13
N GLN A 37 -7.37 29.36 4.06
CA GLN A 37 -8.82 29.37 3.82
C GLN A 37 -9.41 30.77 4.00
N GLY A 38 -8.86 31.75 3.27
CA GLY A 38 -9.33 33.13 3.31
C GLY A 38 -9.18 33.79 4.68
N GLY A 39 -8.20 33.40 5.49
CA GLY A 39 -7.95 33.95 6.82
C GLY A 39 -8.69 33.22 7.94
N LYS A 40 -9.34 32.09 7.68
CA LYS A 40 -10.01 31.28 8.72
C LYS A 40 -9.02 30.66 9.70
N TYR A 41 -7.85 30.25 9.22
CA TYR A 41 -6.80 29.62 10.02
C TYR A 41 -5.50 30.41 9.94
N LYS A 42 -4.81 30.56 11.07
CA LYS A 42 -3.49 31.20 11.17
C LYS A 42 -2.47 30.19 11.70
N ILE A 43 -1.42 29.93 10.92
CA ILE A 43 -0.34 29.02 11.29
C ILE A 43 0.49 29.61 12.45
N GLU A 44 0.73 28.81 13.48
CA GLU A 44 1.53 29.22 14.65
C GLU A 44 2.91 28.56 14.66
N LYS A 45 2.99 27.25 14.44
CA LYS A 45 4.24 26.47 14.38
C LYS A 45 4.02 25.11 13.75
N VAL A 46 5.11 24.48 13.32
CA VAL A 46 5.13 23.05 12.92
C VAL A 46 5.01 22.18 14.16
N LEU A 47 4.18 21.14 14.10
CA LEU A 47 4.06 20.08 15.11
C LEU A 47 4.84 18.83 14.73
N GLY A 48 4.90 18.50 13.42
CA GLY A 48 5.63 17.35 12.92
C GLY A 48 5.60 17.28 11.40
N GLN A 49 6.51 16.49 10.84
CA GLN A 49 6.59 16.19 9.41
C GLN A 49 6.76 14.68 9.22
N GLY A 50 5.92 14.11 8.38
CA GLY A 50 5.99 12.72 7.93
C GLY A 50 6.33 12.63 6.43
N GLY A 51 6.37 11.41 5.89
CA GLY A 51 6.65 11.18 4.46
C GLY A 51 5.61 11.78 3.52
N PHE A 52 4.35 11.86 3.95
CA PHE A 52 3.21 12.29 3.12
C PHE A 52 2.56 13.61 3.59
N GLY A 53 3.10 14.26 4.60
CA GLY A 53 2.48 15.50 5.07
C GLY A 53 3.19 16.20 6.21
N ILE A 54 2.78 17.44 6.41
CA ILE A 54 3.27 18.32 7.46
C ILE A 54 2.09 18.69 8.36
N THR A 55 2.28 18.58 9.67
CA THR A 55 1.26 18.96 10.66
C THR A 55 1.66 20.25 11.36
N TYR A 56 0.75 21.21 11.38
CA TYR A 56 0.93 22.52 12.00
C TYR A 56 -0.01 22.74 13.18
N LEU A 57 0.43 23.44 14.21
CA LEU A 57 -0.46 24.13 15.13
C LEU A 57 -0.97 25.39 14.46
N ALA A 58 -2.27 25.59 14.47
CA ALA A 58 -2.90 26.79 13.96
C ALA A 58 -3.98 27.32 14.94
N THR A 59 -4.32 28.58 14.79
CA THR A 59 -5.48 29.19 15.47
C THR A 59 -6.61 29.35 14.45
N GLN A 60 -7.78 28.80 14.75
CA GLN A 60 -9.02 29.12 14.05
C GLN A 60 -9.50 30.48 14.52
N ILE A 61 -9.33 31.52 13.70
CA ILE A 61 -9.45 32.94 14.12
C ILE A 61 -10.83 33.25 14.68
N ASN A 62 -11.89 32.92 13.95
CA ASN A 62 -13.27 33.28 14.32
C ASN A 62 -13.73 32.63 15.64
N LEU A 63 -13.16 31.50 16.04
CA LEU A 63 -13.51 30.80 17.27
C LEU A 63 -12.43 30.93 18.35
N ASN A 64 -11.34 31.62 18.06
CA ASN A 64 -10.16 31.77 18.91
C ASN A 64 -9.73 30.45 19.58
N ARG A 65 -9.70 29.36 18.79
CA ARG A 65 -9.32 28.04 19.30
C ARG A 65 -8.13 27.45 18.55
N LYS A 66 -7.32 26.67 19.27
CA LYS A 66 -6.24 25.90 18.65
C LYS A 66 -6.80 24.73 17.84
N VAL A 67 -6.23 24.50 16.69
CA VAL A 67 -6.47 23.33 15.81
C VAL A 67 -5.14 22.80 15.32
N ALA A 68 -5.09 21.53 14.97
CA ALA A 68 -4.00 20.97 14.18
C ALA A 68 -4.42 20.97 12.70
N ILE A 69 -3.52 21.43 11.83
CA ILE A 69 -3.75 21.40 10.37
C ILE A 69 -2.72 20.46 9.76
N LYS A 70 -3.19 19.40 9.11
CA LYS A 70 -2.32 18.51 8.32
C LYS A 70 -2.40 18.93 6.86
N GLU A 71 -1.24 19.16 6.29
CA GLU A 71 -1.04 19.49 4.89
C GLU A 71 -0.56 18.26 4.16
N PHE A 72 -1.11 17.97 3.01
CA PHE A 72 -0.54 16.99 2.10
C PHE A 72 0.75 17.55 1.48
N PHE A 73 1.87 16.93 1.76
CA PHE A 73 3.18 17.36 1.25
C PHE A 73 4.14 16.18 1.22
N MET A 74 4.41 15.67 0.04
CA MET A 74 5.39 14.59 -0.16
C MET A 74 6.77 15.22 -0.32
N LYS A 75 7.60 15.09 0.73
CA LYS A 75 8.90 15.77 0.85
C LYS A 75 9.81 15.59 -0.37
N ASP A 76 9.76 14.41 -0.98
CA ASP A 76 10.67 14.05 -2.08
C ASP A 76 10.09 14.38 -3.47
N MET A 77 8.80 14.76 -3.55
CA MET A 77 8.07 14.99 -4.80
C MET A 77 7.42 16.38 -4.89
N CYS A 78 7.38 17.12 -3.78
CA CYS A 78 6.75 18.44 -3.70
C CYS A 78 7.78 19.52 -3.39
N CYS A 79 7.68 20.65 -4.07
CA CYS A 79 8.43 21.86 -3.79
C CYS A 79 7.44 22.99 -3.47
N ARG A 80 7.82 23.90 -2.55
CA ARG A 80 7.02 25.09 -2.23
C ARG A 80 7.72 26.32 -2.74
N GLU A 81 6.99 27.21 -3.39
CA GLU A 81 7.46 28.54 -3.73
C GLU A 81 7.35 29.45 -2.51
N GLU A 82 8.45 30.12 -2.16
CA GLU A 82 8.55 30.86 -0.90
C GLU A 82 7.61 32.06 -0.80
N ASP A 83 7.39 32.78 -1.91
CA ASP A 83 6.63 34.02 -1.93
C ASP A 83 5.11 33.78 -1.98
N THR A 84 4.66 32.74 -2.68
CA THR A 84 3.23 32.44 -2.89
C THR A 84 2.71 31.34 -1.99
N ASN A 85 3.58 30.56 -1.34
CA ASN A 85 3.28 29.29 -0.65
C ASN A 85 2.76 28.19 -1.59
N GLN A 86 2.75 28.41 -2.90
CA GLN A 86 2.26 27.46 -3.88
C GLN A 86 3.13 26.20 -3.87
N VAL A 87 2.47 25.04 -3.81
CA VAL A 87 3.12 23.73 -3.89
C VAL A 87 3.09 23.28 -5.34
N TYR A 88 4.27 22.97 -5.87
CA TYR A 88 4.46 22.40 -7.19
C TYR A 88 4.95 20.97 -7.04
N TYR A 89 4.50 20.11 -7.92
CA TYR A 89 4.98 18.74 -8.04
C TYR A 89 6.02 18.67 -9.15
N ILE A 90 7.00 17.79 -8.97
CA ILE A 90 7.85 17.39 -10.08
C ILE A 90 6.93 16.70 -11.09
N SER A 91 6.91 17.19 -12.32
CA SER A 91 5.88 16.85 -13.33
C SER A 91 5.77 15.38 -13.68
N SER A 92 6.85 14.58 -13.51
CA SER A 92 6.83 13.12 -13.64
C SER A 92 5.93 12.42 -12.64
N ASP A 93 5.73 13.01 -11.47
CA ASP A 93 5.11 12.38 -10.34
C ASP A 93 3.71 12.93 -10.05
N ARG A 94 3.23 13.86 -10.88
CA ARG A 94 1.95 14.56 -10.67
C ARG A 94 0.80 13.60 -10.48
N TYR A 95 0.69 12.60 -11.35
CA TYR A 95 -0.36 11.59 -11.24
C TYR A 95 -0.29 10.83 -9.92
N PHE A 96 0.90 10.38 -9.56
CA PHE A 96 1.15 9.69 -8.30
C PHE A 96 0.79 10.59 -7.12
N VAL A 97 1.25 11.84 -7.14
CA VAL A 97 0.97 12.83 -6.09
C VAL A 97 -0.52 13.16 -6.00
N ASP A 98 -1.20 13.39 -7.12
CA ASP A 98 -2.65 13.65 -7.15
C ASP A 98 -3.48 12.48 -6.64
N ASN A 99 -3.08 11.24 -6.95
CA ASN A 99 -3.71 10.05 -6.39
C ASN A 99 -3.55 9.99 -4.85
N PHE A 100 -2.36 10.27 -4.33
CA PHE A 100 -2.14 10.33 -2.89
C PHE A 100 -2.85 11.52 -2.24
N LYS A 101 -2.92 12.68 -2.92
CA LYS A 101 -3.71 13.83 -2.47
C LYS A 101 -5.20 13.47 -2.35
N ASN A 102 -5.76 12.81 -3.35
CA ASN A 102 -7.14 12.34 -3.32
C ASN A 102 -7.40 11.34 -2.18
N LYS A 103 -6.46 10.42 -1.93
CA LYS A 103 -6.52 9.50 -0.79
C LYS A 103 -6.45 10.23 0.55
N PHE A 104 -5.59 11.22 0.67
CA PHE A 104 -5.49 12.08 1.84
C PHE A 104 -6.82 12.81 2.14
N ILE A 105 -7.47 13.35 1.12
CA ILE A 105 -8.81 13.97 1.26
C ILE A 105 -9.85 12.92 1.66
N LYS A 106 -9.85 11.75 1.02
CA LYS A 106 -10.79 10.66 1.30
C LYS A 106 -10.61 10.10 2.72
N GLU A 107 -9.36 9.99 3.19
CA GLU A 107 -9.03 9.63 4.56
C GLU A 107 -9.69 10.61 5.55
N ALA A 108 -9.47 11.92 5.36
CA ALA A 108 -10.07 12.95 6.21
C ALA A 108 -11.61 12.88 6.19
N GLN A 109 -12.24 12.68 5.02
CA GLN A 109 -13.68 12.49 4.89
C GLN A 109 -14.18 11.26 5.67
N THR A 110 -13.45 10.14 5.57
CA THR A 110 -13.79 8.91 6.30
C THR A 110 -13.71 9.14 7.81
N ILE A 111 -12.60 9.72 8.30
CA ILE A 111 -12.44 10.02 9.73
C ILE A 111 -13.51 11.00 10.22
N SER A 112 -13.88 12.00 9.40
CA SER A 112 -14.91 13.00 9.78
C SER A 112 -16.29 12.39 10.03
N SER A 113 -16.57 11.22 9.45
CA SER A 113 -17.81 10.47 9.71
C SER A 113 -17.81 9.70 11.03
N LEU A 114 -16.65 9.59 11.69
CA LEU A 114 -16.48 8.86 12.95
C LEU A 114 -16.74 9.79 14.15
N ASN A 115 -17.47 9.28 15.13
CA ASN A 115 -17.72 9.99 16.37
C ASN A 115 -17.44 9.08 17.58
N HIS A 116 -16.20 9.13 18.08
CA HIS A 116 -15.76 8.36 19.23
C HIS A 116 -14.73 9.16 20.04
N ARG A 117 -14.78 9.08 21.38
CA ARG A 117 -13.92 9.90 22.27
C ARG A 117 -12.42 9.64 22.08
N ASN A 118 -12.07 8.42 21.68
CA ASN A 118 -10.68 7.99 21.46
C ASN A 118 -10.26 8.05 19.98
N ILE A 119 -10.98 8.77 19.13
CA ILE A 119 -10.65 8.99 17.72
C ILE A 119 -10.59 10.49 17.47
N ILE A 120 -9.57 10.94 16.74
CA ILE A 120 -9.39 12.35 16.37
C ILE A 120 -10.59 12.89 15.60
N ARG A 121 -11.00 14.12 15.90
CA ARG A 121 -12.09 14.80 15.18
C ARG A 121 -11.54 15.66 14.06
N ILE A 122 -12.03 15.45 12.86
CA ILE A 122 -11.78 16.35 11.72
C ILE A 122 -12.85 17.45 11.73
N HIS A 123 -12.40 18.68 11.57
CA HIS A 123 -13.26 19.86 11.59
C HIS A 123 -13.54 20.40 10.19
N ASP A 124 -12.59 20.25 9.26
CA ASP A 124 -12.66 20.85 7.94
C ASP A 124 -11.67 20.19 6.97
N THR A 125 -11.98 20.26 5.68
CA THR A 125 -11.08 19.86 4.59
C THR A 125 -11.14 20.91 3.50
N PHE A 126 -10.00 21.31 2.94
CA PHE A 126 -9.93 22.31 1.87
C PHE A 126 -8.68 22.14 1.02
N GLU A 127 -8.75 22.66 -0.20
CA GLU A 127 -7.61 22.74 -1.11
C GLU A 127 -7.19 24.20 -1.28
N GLU A 128 -5.90 24.48 -1.17
CA GLU A 128 -5.30 25.79 -1.32
C GLU A 128 -3.81 25.59 -1.61
N ASN A 129 -3.13 26.61 -2.17
CA ASN A 129 -1.70 26.55 -2.48
C ASN A 129 -1.28 25.33 -3.33
N GLY A 130 -2.14 24.84 -4.23
CA GLY A 130 -1.85 23.67 -5.05
C GLY A 130 -1.81 22.33 -4.32
N THR A 131 -2.22 22.28 -3.03
CA THR A 131 -2.26 21.09 -2.20
C THR A 131 -3.54 20.98 -1.41
N ALA A 132 -3.67 19.94 -0.58
CA ALA A 132 -4.84 19.70 0.27
C ALA A 132 -4.49 19.81 1.75
N TYR A 133 -5.45 20.25 2.52
CA TYR A 133 -5.37 20.41 3.97
C TYR A 133 -6.57 19.79 4.65
N TYR A 134 -6.39 19.30 5.87
CA TYR A 134 -7.50 19.13 6.79
C TYR A 134 -7.19 19.71 8.18
N ALA A 135 -8.20 20.36 8.76
CA ALA A 135 -8.14 20.88 10.11
C ALA A 135 -8.78 19.87 11.07
N MET A 136 -8.09 19.56 12.14
CA MET A 136 -8.52 18.60 13.16
C MET A 136 -8.37 19.16 14.57
N GLU A 137 -8.95 18.47 15.52
CA GLU A 137 -8.80 18.76 16.94
C GLU A 137 -7.31 18.82 17.31
N TYR A 138 -6.91 19.87 18.00
CA TYR A 138 -5.58 19.94 18.63
C TYR A 138 -5.61 19.20 19.96
N ILE A 139 -4.80 18.14 20.07
CA ILE A 139 -4.65 17.39 21.31
C ILE A 139 -3.52 18.02 22.13
N ASP A 140 -3.88 18.62 23.26
CA ASP A 140 -2.90 19.08 24.25
C ASP A 140 -2.38 17.88 25.05
N GLY A 141 -1.19 17.41 24.65
CA GLY A 141 -0.62 16.17 25.15
C GLY A 141 0.60 15.73 24.34
N CYS A 142 0.99 14.49 24.50
CA CYS A 142 2.13 13.90 23.78
C CYS A 142 1.79 12.49 23.27
N SER A 143 2.54 12.02 22.28
CA SER A 143 2.36 10.64 21.79
C SER A 143 2.92 9.62 22.79
N ILE A 144 2.41 8.39 22.73
CA ILE A 144 3.01 7.28 23.51
C ILE A 144 4.47 7.08 23.11
N SER A 145 4.82 7.32 21.85
CA SER A 145 6.22 7.29 21.39
C SER A 145 7.09 8.30 22.14
N ASP A 146 6.59 9.50 22.41
CA ASP A 146 7.35 10.52 23.16
C ASP A 146 7.47 10.19 24.64
N ILE A 147 6.42 9.60 25.22
CA ILE A 147 6.48 9.08 26.60
C ILE A 147 7.55 7.97 26.71
N LEU A 148 7.57 7.04 25.76
CA LEU A 148 8.55 5.95 25.73
C LEU A 148 9.99 6.44 25.54
N LYS A 149 10.21 7.47 24.72
CA LYS A 149 11.54 8.10 24.60
C LYS A 149 12.05 8.69 25.92
N GLN A 150 11.14 9.19 26.76
CA GLN A 150 11.49 9.80 28.05
C GLN A 150 11.64 8.76 29.18
N GLN A 151 10.78 7.74 29.21
CA GLN A 151 10.64 6.80 30.32
C GLN A 151 11.21 5.41 30.03
N GLY A 152 11.56 5.12 28.77
CA GLY A 152 11.97 3.81 28.27
C GLY A 152 10.80 2.86 28.07
N LYS A 153 10.02 2.58 29.09
CA LYS A 153 8.84 1.70 29.05
C LYS A 153 7.75 2.17 30.00
N LEU A 154 6.54 1.69 29.80
CA LEU A 154 5.38 1.98 30.67
C LEU A 154 5.21 0.90 31.75
N GLN A 155 4.56 1.28 32.87
CA GLN A 155 4.05 0.32 33.83
C GLN A 155 2.91 -0.49 33.20
N GLU A 156 2.77 -1.75 33.59
CA GLU A 156 1.82 -2.68 32.98
C GLU A 156 0.36 -2.21 33.08
N ASP A 157 -0.04 -1.66 34.20
CA ASP A 157 -1.39 -1.14 34.43
C ASP A 157 -1.73 0.02 33.50
N VAL A 158 -0.78 0.95 33.30
CA VAL A 158 -0.92 2.08 32.38
C VAL A 158 -0.99 1.58 30.92
N ALA A 159 -0.11 0.64 30.55
CA ALA A 159 -0.12 0.06 29.21
C ALA A 159 -1.45 -0.68 28.93
N ILE A 160 -1.97 -1.44 29.90
CA ILE A 160 -3.27 -2.12 29.79
C ILE A 160 -4.40 -1.12 29.62
N GLN A 161 -4.41 -0.03 30.39
CA GLN A 161 -5.43 1.02 30.28
C GLN A 161 -5.43 1.61 28.87
N TYR A 162 -4.27 2.07 28.38
CA TYR A 162 -4.18 2.68 27.04
C TYR A 162 -4.59 1.70 25.94
N ILE A 163 -4.12 0.45 26.01
CA ILE A 163 -4.48 -0.58 25.03
C ILE A 163 -5.98 -0.88 25.03
N LYS A 164 -6.64 -0.86 26.19
CA LYS A 164 -8.11 -1.04 26.27
C LYS A 164 -8.85 0.12 25.61
N GLU A 165 -8.40 1.35 25.82
CA GLU A 165 -9.01 2.52 25.17
C GLU A 165 -8.79 2.50 23.65
N VAL A 166 -7.59 2.07 23.15
CA VAL A 166 -7.35 1.80 21.73
C VAL A 166 -8.28 0.71 21.22
N ALA A 167 -8.46 -0.37 21.99
CA ALA A 167 -9.35 -1.47 21.64
C ALA A 167 -10.83 -1.02 21.51
N GLU A 168 -11.31 -0.09 22.38
CA GLU A 168 -12.64 0.51 22.25
C GLU A 168 -12.78 1.26 20.91
N ALA A 169 -11.78 2.09 20.55
CA ALA A 169 -11.77 2.78 19.27
C ALA A 169 -11.75 1.82 18.09
N LEU A 170 -10.92 0.77 18.13
CA LEU A 170 -10.85 -0.26 17.08
C LEU A 170 -12.17 -1.04 16.94
N ASN A 171 -12.81 -1.45 18.05
CA ASN A 171 -14.12 -2.10 18.00
C ASN A 171 -15.16 -1.21 17.32
N TYR A 172 -15.13 0.10 17.60
CA TYR A 172 -16.04 1.06 16.97
C TYR A 172 -15.81 1.17 15.45
N ILE A 173 -14.57 1.32 14.98
CA ILE A 173 -14.31 1.43 13.55
C ILE A 173 -14.54 0.10 12.81
N HIS A 174 -14.18 -1.04 13.41
CA HIS A 174 -14.45 -2.36 12.84
C HIS A 174 -15.95 -2.63 12.68
N SER A 175 -16.80 -2.13 13.61
CA SER A 175 -18.26 -2.21 13.46
C SER A 175 -18.80 -1.41 12.27
N LYS A 176 -18.01 -0.49 11.72
CA LYS A 176 -18.28 0.30 10.52
C LYS A 176 -17.50 -0.20 9.30
N HIS A 177 -16.90 -1.40 9.38
CA HIS A 177 -16.09 -2.00 8.34
C HIS A 177 -14.88 -1.14 7.92
N ILE A 178 -14.27 -0.44 8.88
CA ILE A 178 -13.07 0.38 8.70
C ILE A 178 -11.95 -0.24 9.53
N ASN A 179 -10.75 -0.38 8.95
CA ASN A 179 -9.54 -0.75 9.68
C ASN A 179 -8.61 0.47 9.76
N HIS A 180 -7.82 0.53 10.82
CA HIS A 180 -6.85 1.61 11.03
C HIS A 180 -5.56 1.41 10.23
N LEU A 181 -5.01 0.21 10.23
CA LEU A 181 -3.85 -0.30 9.49
C LEU A 181 -2.48 0.34 9.82
N ASP A 182 -2.43 1.29 10.77
CA ASP A 182 -1.19 1.93 11.23
C ASP A 182 -1.19 2.19 12.74
N ILE A 183 -1.63 1.20 13.53
CA ILE A 183 -1.58 1.29 15.00
C ILE A 183 -0.13 1.17 15.45
N LYS A 184 0.36 2.24 16.10
CA LYS A 184 1.72 2.31 16.66
C LYS A 184 1.81 3.42 17.71
N PRO A 185 2.83 3.43 18.60
CA PRO A 185 2.97 4.41 19.67
C PRO A 185 2.94 5.88 19.21
N SER A 186 3.45 6.19 18.01
CA SER A 186 3.43 7.57 17.50
C SER A 186 2.06 8.05 17.05
N ASN A 187 1.12 7.13 16.76
CA ASN A 187 -0.24 7.43 16.30
C ASN A 187 -1.26 7.37 17.44
N ILE A 188 -0.81 7.27 18.69
CA ILE A 188 -1.64 7.28 19.89
C ILE A 188 -1.21 8.47 20.75
N MET A 189 -2.05 9.51 20.80
CA MET A 189 -1.85 10.69 21.66
C MET A 189 -2.46 10.46 23.03
N VAL A 190 -1.79 10.92 24.08
CA VAL A 190 -2.30 10.95 25.45
C VAL A 190 -2.65 12.38 25.80
N ARG A 191 -3.91 12.66 26.15
CA ARG A 191 -4.39 13.98 26.59
C ARG A 191 -3.80 14.33 27.95
N GLN A 192 -3.30 15.54 28.09
CA GLN A 192 -2.76 16.01 29.38
C GLN A 192 -3.83 16.17 30.45
N VAL A 193 -5.07 16.44 30.07
CA VAL A 193 -6.16 16.80 30.99
C VAL A 193 -6.69 15.61 31.81
N ASP A 194 -6.74 14.41 31.20
CA ASP A 194 -7.39 13.24 31.81
C ASP A 194 -6.65 11.91 31.55
N ASN A 195 -5.49 11.98 30.93
CA ASN A 195 -4.69 10.82 30.48
C ASN A 195 -5.44 9.87 29.54
N SER A 196 -6.54 10.26 28.91
CA SER A 196 -7.22 9.47 27.92
C SER A 196 -6.45 9.46 26.59
N ILE A 197 -6.56 8.38 25.83
CA ILE A 197 -5.89 8.30 24.53
C ILE A 197 -6.79 8.81 23.39
N VAL A 198 -6.13 9.26 22.33
CA VAL A 198 -6.76 9.59 21.05
C VAL A 198 -5.95 8.96 19.93
N LEU A 199 -6.59 8.11 19.11
CA LEU A 199 -6.03 7.61 17.86
C LEU A 199 -6.01 8.74 16.84
N ILE A 200 -4.84 8.93 16.23
CA ILE A 200 -4.60 9.88 15.15
C ILE A 200 -4.04 9.12 13.95
N ASP A 201 -4.00 9.78 12.78
CA ASP A 201 -3.36 9.26 11.58
C ASP A 201 -3.82 7.84 11.19
N PHE A 202 -5.01 7.77 10.64
CA PHE A 202 -5.53 6.57 9.97
C PHE A 202 -4.81 6.41 8.63
N GLY A 203 -3.53 6.06 8.66
CA GLY A 203 -2.57 6.12 7.55
C GLY A 203 -3.09 5.65 6.19
N VAL A 204 -3.98 4.68 6.14
CA VAL A 204 -4.79 4.32 4.96
C VAL A 204 -6.03 3.58 5.47
N ALA A 205 -6.96 4.25 6.15
CA ALA A 205 -8.21 3.62 6.53
C ALA A 205 -8.95 3.13 5.28
N LYS A 206 -9.16 1.83 5.18
CA LYS A 206 -9.93 1.21 4.10
C LYS A 206 -11.30 0.81 4.60
N GLN A 207 -12.31 1.15 3.81
CA GLN A 207 -13.66 0.70 4.03
C GLN A 207 -13.88 -0.60 3.26
N TYR A 208 -14.39 -1.64 3.91
CA TYR A 208 -14.76 -2.90 3.26
C TYR A 208 -16.03 -2.75 2.43
N ASP A 209 -16.06 -3.41 1.28
CA ASP A 209 -17.30 -3.70 0.59
C ASP A 209 -17.93 -4.95 1.21
N LEU A 210 -19.09 -4.77 1.85
CA LEU A 210 -19.85 -5.84 2.51
C LEU A 210 -20.31 -6.97 1.57
N LEU A 211 -20.32 -6.71 0.26
CA LEU A 211 -20.82 -7.66 -0.74
C LEU A 211 -19.72 -8.55 -1.32
N THR A 212 -18.45 -8.14 -1.24
CA THR A 212 -17.34 -8.83 -1.90
C THR A 212 -16.24 -9.30 -0.96
N ASP A 213 -16.28 -8.88 0.33
CA ASP A 213 -15.18 -9.09 1.30
C ASP A 213 -13.82 -8.57 0.80
N GLU A 214 -13.83 -7.74 -0.25
CA GLU A 214 -12.66 -7.14 -0.88
C GLU A 214 -12.53 -5.67 -0.48
N GLY A 215 -11.32 -5.25 -0.11
CA GLY A 215 -11.02 -3.84 0.20
C GLY A 215 -11.13 -2.97 -1.06
N THR A 216 -11.80 -1.83 -0.97
CA THR A 216 -12.14 -0.96 -2.11
C THR A 216 -10.98 -0.20 -2.76
N THR A 217 -9.72 -0.39 -2.36
CA THR A 217 -8.56 0.31 -2.96
C THR A 217 -7.30 -0.54 -2.98
N SER A 218 -6.64 -0.60 -4.13
CA SER A 218 -5.36 -1.27 -4.42
C SER A 218 -4.11 -0.46 -4.04
N THR A 219 -4.14 0.32 -2.95
CA THR A 219 -3.00 1.17 -2.59
C THR A 219 -2.00 0.42 -1.74
N PRO A 220 -0.68 0.54 -2.00
CA PRO A 220 0.34 0.12 -1.06
C PRO A 220 0.14 0.82 0.27
N VAL A 221 -0.05 0.06 1.33
CA VAL A 221 -0.09 0.60 2.70
C VAL A 221 1.34 0.89 3.09
N GLY A 222 1.62 2.10 3.57
CA GLY A 222 2.92 2.40 4.16
C GLY A 222 3.21 1.42 5.31
N VAL A 223 4.26 0.63 5.18
CA VAL A 223 4.64 -0.39 6.16
C VAL A 223 5.30 0.28 7.36
N SER A 224 4.77 0.07 8.55
CA SER A 224 5.38 0.50 9.81
C SER A 224 6.20 -0.64 10.41
N HIS A 225 7.51 -0.62 10.19
CA HIS A 225 8.45 -1.65 10.63
C HIS A 225 8.29 -2.00 12.12
N GLY A 226 8.06 -3.29 12.40
CA GLY A 226 7.80 -3.84 13.72
C GLY A 226 6.32 -3.85 14.13
N TYR A 227 5.46 -3.03 13.53
CA TYR A 227 4.03 -2.96 13.84
C TYR A 227 3.14 -3.55 12.76
N SER A 228 3.55 -3.52 11.51
CA SER A 228 2.81 -4.07 10.40
C SER A 228 2.89 -5.60 10.35
N PRO A 229 1.77 -6.31 10.21
CA PRO A 229 1.75 -7.76 10.02
C PRO A 229 2.24 -8.16 8.63
N LEU A 230 2.54 -9.46 8.45
CA LEU A 230 3.15 -9.98 7.22
C LEU A 230 2.33 -9.68 5.95
N GLU A 231 1.01 -9.68 6.07
CA GLU A 231 0.12 -9.37 4.96
C GLU A 231 0.20 -7.92 4.45
N GLN A 232 0.77 -6.99 5.23
CA GLN A 232 1.01 -5.61 4.81
C GLN A 232 2.31 -5.42 4.03
N TYR A 233 3.15 -6.46 3.96
CA TYR A 233 4.39 -6.45 3.18
C TYR A 233 4.20 -6.99 1.75
N SER A 234 2.97 -7.35 1.36
CA SER A 234 2.69 -7.85 0.01
C SER A 234 2.65 -6.70 -0.99
N ASP A 235 3.48 -6.78 -2.03
CA ASP A 235 3.48 -5.84 -3.14
C ASP A 235 2.15 -5.91 -3.91
N GLY A 236 1.62 -4.76 -4.30
CA GLY A 236 0.30 -4.65 -4.93
C GLY A 236 -0.84 -4.25 -4.00
N GLY A 237 -0.52 -3.91 -2.74
CA GLY A 237 -1.50 -3.60 -1.70
C GLY A 237 -2.20 -4.86 -1.17
N VAL A 238 -2.62 -4.80 0.09
CA VAL A 238 -3.41 -5.90 0.67
C VAL A 238 -4.82 -5.82 0.09
N GLN A 239 -5.20 -6.78 -0.73
CA GLN A 239 -6.54 -6.83 -1.30
C GLN A 239 -7.62 -7.17 -0.24
N ASN A 240 -7.22 -7.77 0.89
CA ASN A 240 -8.10 -8.20 1.97
C ASN A 240 -7.59 -7.73 3.32
N PHE A 241 -7.95 -6.52 3.74
CA PHE A 241 -7.73 -6.05 5.11
C PHE A 241 -8.77 -6.65 6.05
N SER A 242 -8.33 -6.99 7.25
CA SER A 242 -9.20 -7.57 8.25
C SER A 242 -8.89 -6.99 9.64
N PRO A 243 -9.84 -7.04 10.59
CA PRO A 243 -9.61 -6.64 11.97
C PRO A 243 -8.36 -7.28 12.60
N GLN A 244 -7.98 -8.47 12.14
CA GLN A 244 -6.81 -9.21 12.62
C GLN A 244 -5.48 -8.50 12.27
N SER A 245 -5.45 -7.62 11.26
CA SER A 245 -4.27 -6.80 10.96
C SER A 245 -4.07 -5.72 12.01
N ASP A 246 -5.15 -5.04 12.44
CA ASP A 246 -5.09 -4.07 13.55
C ASP A 246 -4.79 -4.76 14.89
N ILE A 247 -5.28 -5.99 15.10
CA ILE A 247 -4.99 -6.77 16.32
C ILE A 247 -3.50 -7.11 16.41
N TYR A 248 -2.85 -7.45 15.29
CA TYR A 248 -1.40 -7.64 15.27
C TYR A 248 -0.66 -6.36 15.68
N ALA A 249 -1.01 -5.23 15.08
CA ALA A 249 -0.40 -3.94 15.36
C ALA A 249 -0.67 -3.48 16.81
N LEU A 250 -1.85 -3.80 17.37
CA LEU A 250 -2.18 -3.57 18.76
C LEU A 250 -1.28 -4.39 19.71
N GLY A 251 -1.05 -5.67 19.40
CA GLY A 251 -0.14 -6.54 20.14
C GLY A 251 1.31 -6.04 20.08
N ALA A 252 1.78 -5.63 18.90
CA ALA A 252 3.11 -5.05 18.68
C ALA A 252 3.29 -3.71 19.44
N THR A 253 2.22 -2.92 19.51
CA THR A 253 2.20 -1.67 20.29
C THR A 253 2.27 -1.95 21.79
N LEU A 254 1.51 -2.93 22.30
CA LEU A 254 1.58 -3.38 23.69
C LEU A 254 2.99 -3.90 24.03
N TYR A 255 3.58 -4.72 23.14
CA TYR A 255 4.97 -5.17 23.29
C TYR A 255 5.91 -3.98 23.50
N THR A 256 5.84 -2.98 22.60
CA THR A 256 6.71 -1.78 22.68
C THR A 256 6.49 -1.01 23.98
N MET A 257 5.25 -0.88 24.45
CA MET A 257 4.94 -0.18 25.69
C MET A 257 5.58 -0.83 26.93
N VAL A 258 5.54 -2.16 27.01
CA VAL A 258 5.99 -2.88 28.23
C VAL A 258 7.43 -3.36 28.17
N VAL A 259 7.98 -3.58 26.97
CA VAL A 259 9.38 -3.97 26.78
C VAL A 259 10.30 -2.74 26.64
N GLY A 260 9.81 -1.67 26.01
CA GLY A 260 10.55 -0.44 25.73
C GLY A 260 11.23 -0.41 24.37
N GLU A 261 11.19 -1.50 23.63
CA GLU A 261 11.81 -1.65 22.32
C GLU A 261 10.76 -2.11 21.28
N LYS A 262 11.00 -1.78 20.02
CA LYS A 262 10.17 -2.27 18.92
C LYS A 262 10.32 -3.79 18.78
N PRO A 263 9.25 -4.54 18.50
CA PRO A 263 9.39 -5.94 18.13
C PRO A 263 10.10 -6.07 16.76
N PRO A 264 10.72 -7.24 16.48
CA PRO A 264 11.23 -7.53 15.14
C PRO A 264 10.15 -7.42 14.08
N HIS A 265 10.55 -7.16 12.83
CA HIS A 265 9.62 -7.11 11.69
C HIS A 265 8.91 -8.46 11.51
N ALA A 266 7.69 -8.44 11.00
CA ALA A 266 6.93 -9.67 10.75
C ALA A 266 7.68 -10.66 9.83
N VAL A 267 8.45 -10.16 8.87
CA VAL A 267 9.33 -10.97 8.01
C VAL A 267 10.44 -11.64 8.84
N SER A 268 11.10 -10.90 9.74
CA SER A 268 12.11 -11.49 10.64
C SER A 268 11.51 -12.50 11.61
N ILE A 269 10.29 -12.25 12.10
CA ILE A 269 9.56 -13.21 12.94
C ILE A 269 9.24 -14.50 12.17
N SER A 270 8.96 -14.42 10.88
CA SER A 270 8.70 -15.60 10.05
C SER A 270 9.94 -16.48 9.86
N GLN A 271 11.13 -15.89 9.93
CA GLN A 271 12.41 -16.57 9.76
C GLN A 271 13.02 -17.07 11.09
N ASN A 272 12.91 -16.27 12.14
CA ASN A 272 13.61 -16.46 13.40
C ASN A 272 12.71 -16.83 14.59
N GLY A 273 11.39 -16.90 14.36
CA GLY A 273 10.40 -17.16 15.41
C GLY A 273 9.90 -15.91 16.14
N SER A 274 8.94 -16.11 17.03
CA SER A 274 8.31 -15.01 17.79
C SER A 274 9.31 -14.26 18.66
N PRO A 275 9.12 -12.94 18.88
CA PRO A 275 9.99 -12.15 19.72
C PRO A 275 10.01 -12.66 21.16
N THR A 276 11.17 -12.59 21.80
CA THR A 276 11.32 -12.93 23.22
C THR A 276 10.63 -11.85 24.07
N ILE A 277 9.73 -12.27 24.94
CA ILE A 277 9.07 -11.39 25.91
C ILE A 277 9.66 -11.68 27.28
N PRO A 278 10.23 -10.67 27.99
CA PRO A 278 10.85 -10.89 29.31
C PRO A 278 9.89 -11.55 30.31
N ASN A 279 10.41 -12.50 31.10
CA ASN A 279 9.62 -13.19 32.13
C ASN A 279 9.16 -12.27 33.26
N THR A 280 9.73 -11.07 33.38
CA THR A 280 9.29 -10.02 34.32
C THR A 280 7.93 -9.43 33.98
N ILE A 281 7.45 -9.63 32.73
CA ILE A 281 6.14 -9.19 32.27
C ILE A 281 5.09 -10.24 32.65
N SER A 282 3.94 -9.78 33.15
CA SER A 282 2.86 -10.65 33.63
C SER A 282 2.37 -11.64 32.57
N PRO A 283 1.98 -12.87 32.96
CA PRO A 283 1.53 -13.88 31.99
C PRO A 283 0.40 -13.43 31.09
N LYS A 284 -0.58 -12.66 31.58
CA LYS A 284 -1.72 -12.17 30.80
C LYS A 284 -1.27 -11.26 29.65
N ILE A 285 -0.28 -10.38 29.87
CA ILE A 285 0.26 -9.50 28.83
C ILE A 285 1.09 -10.32 27.82
N ARG A 286 1.94 -11.24 28.31
CA ARG A 286 2.72 -12.12 27.43
C ARG A 286 1.82 -12.94 26.52
N ASN A 287 0.73 -13.52 27.06
CA ASN A 287 -0.23 -14.29 26.31
C ASN A 287 -0.96 -13.42 25.26
N ALA A 288 -1.38 -12.20 25.62
CA ALA A 288 -2.04 -11.29 24.70
C ALA A 288 -1.12 -10.88 23.53
N ILE A 289 0.13 -10.52 23.82
CA ILE A 289 1.12 -10.19 22.79
C ILE A 289 1.37 -11.40 21.88
N THR A 290 1.62 -12.59 22.46
CA THR A 290 1.90 -13.82 21.70
C THR A 290 0.73 -14.22 20.80
N ALA A 291 -0.50 -14.09 21.28
CA ALA A 291 -1.70 -14.40 20.50
C ALA A 291 -1.90 -13.39 19.36
N ALA A 292 -1.75 -12.09 19.65
CA ALA A 292 -1.97 -11.04 18.66
C ALA A 292 -0.92 -11.05 17.53
N MET A 293 0.35 -11.34 17.87
CA MET A 293 1.47 -11.31 16.93
C MET A 293 1.71 -12.63 16.18
N LYS A 294 0.74 -13.54 16.15
CA LYS A 294 0.78 -14.72 15.26
C LYS A 294 0.88 -14.28 13.80
N LEU A 295 1.70 -14.98 13.01
CA LEU A 295 1.89 -14.65 11.60
C LEU A 295 0.65 -14.90 10.77
N LYS A 296 -0.03 -16.02 10.98
CA LYS A 296 -1.29 -16.34 10.29
C LYS A 296 -2.46 -15.62 10.94
N ARG A 297 -3.25 -14.91 10.12
CA ARG A 297 -4.46 -14.20 10.57
C ARG A 297 -5.45 -15.09 11.31
N SER A 298 -5.64 -16.34 10.85
CA SER A 298 -6.55 -17.30 11.48
C SER A 298 -6.13 -17.76 12.88
N GLU A 299 -4.86 -17.59 13.25
CA GLU A 299 -4.32 -17.96 14.56
C GLU A 299 -4.36 -16.79 15.56
N ARG A 300 -4.68 -15.57 15.09
CA ARG A 300 -4.85 -14.37 15.94
C ARG A 300 -6.25 -14.36 16.57
N PRO A 301 -6.47 -13.60 17.65
CA PRO A 301 -7.81 -13.28 18.12
C PRO A 301 -8.66 -12.75 16.95
N GLN A 302 -9.86 -13.32 16.75
CA GLN A 302 -10.70 -13.01 15.59
C GLN A 302 -11.46 -11.68 15.75
N SER A 303 -11.47 -11.11 16.95
CA SER A 303 -12.01 -9.79 17.24
C SER A 303 -11.14 -9.08 18.28
N VAL A 304 -11.23 -7.76 18.31
CA VAL A 304 -10.56 -6.95 19.35
C VAL A 304 -11.08 -7.31 20.75
N SER A 305 -12.36 -7.65 20.86
CA SER A 305 -12.94 -8.12 22.13
C SER A 305 -12.29 -9.41 22.61
N SER A 306 -12.02 -10.38 21.71
CA SER A 306 -11.29 -11.61 22.04
C SER A 306 -9.87 -11.32 22.51
N PHE A 307 -9.17 -10.36 21.89
CA PHE A 307 -7.86 -9.91 22.36
C PHE A 307 -7.93 -9.31 23.78
N VAL A 308 -8.92 -8.44 24.06
CA VAL A 308 -9.11 -7.85 25.40
C VAL A 308 -9.42 -8.93 26.45
N ASN A 309 -10.16 -9.98 26.12
CA ASN A 309 -10.41 -11.10 27.02
C ASN A 309 -9.10 -11.80 27.43
N ILE A 310 -8.21 -12.09 26.46
CA ILE A 310 -6.89 -12.65 26.76
C ILE A 310 -6.07 -11.70 27.64
N LEU A 311 -6.07 -10.40 27.34
CA LEU A 311 -5.38 -9.38 28.13
C LEU A 311 -5.93 -9.27 29.58
N ASN A 312 -7.20 -9.60 29.80
CA ASN A 312 -7.80 -9.66 31.13
C ASN A 312 -7.52 -11.00 31.86
N GLY A 313 -6.86 -11.96 31.20
CA GLY A 313 -6.60 -13.30 31.74
C GLY A 313 -7.81 -14.24 31.72
N LEU A 314 -8.79 -13.93 30.85
CA LEU A 314 -9.93 -14.81 30.61
C LEU A 314 -9.54 -15.85 29.56
N ASP A 315 -9.59 -17.14 29.90
CA ASP A 315 -9.29 -18.22 28.95
C ASP A 315 -10.34 -18.23 27.84
N CYS A 316 -9.88 -18.24 26.58
CA CYS A 316 -10.72 -18.28 25.38
C CYS A 316 -11.29 -19.69 25.09
N ASN A 317 -11.34 -20.60 26.07
CA ASN A 317 -11.82 -21.98 25.88
C ASN A 317 -13.32 -22.20 26.14
N GLU A 318 -14.07 -21.14 26.39
CA GLU A 318 -15.53 -21.24 26.34
C GLU A 318 -16.08 -20.24 25.33
N GLU A 319 -16.53 -20.74 24.17
CA GLU A 319 -17.56 -20.06 23.39
C GLU A 319 -18.77 -19.85 24.33
N THR A 320 -18.74 -18.74 25.05
CA THR A 320 -19.94 -18.28 25.75
C THR A 320 -20.88 -17.75 24.67
N VAL A 321 -21.62 -18.65 24.07
CA VAL A 321 -22.87 -18.33 23.40
C VAL A 321 -23.72 -17.64 24.48
N VAL A 322 -23.65 -16.33 24.56
CA VAL A 322 -24.61 -15.54 25.30
C VAL A 322 -25.94 -15.68 24.57
N ILE A 323 -26.64 -16.79 24.86
CA ILE A 323 -28.04 -16.90 24.57
C ILE A 323 -28.73 -15.91 25.50
N THR A 324 -28.91 -14.68 25.04
CA THR A 324 -29.89 -13.77 25.60
C THR A 324 -31.24 -14.48 25.48
N LYS A 325 -31.68 -15.06 26.57
CA LYS A 325 -33.06 -15.54 26.72
C LYS A 325 -33.97 -14.32 26.59
N GLN A 326 -34.31 -13.97 25.35
CA GLN A 326 -35.47 -13.16 25.10
C GLN A 326 -36.69 -13.92 25.58
N LYS A 327 -37.29 -13.38 26.63
CA LYS A 327 -38.59 -13.77 27.16
C LYS A 327 -39.59 -13.82 26.00
N LYS A 328 -39.95 -15.03 25.55
CA LYS A 328 -40.97 -15.26 24.51
C LYS A 328 -42.29 -14.63 24.96
N SER A 329 -42.56 -13.43 24.44
CA SER A 329 -43.94 -12.92 24.36
C SER A 329 -44.68 -13.74 23.32
N LYS A 330 -45.70 -14.44 23.80
CA LYS A 330 -46.64 -15.21 22.95
C LYS A 330 -47.41 -14.17 22.09
N ARG A 331 -47.12 -14.09 20.79
CA ARG A 331 -47.99 -13.49 19.80
C ARG A 331 -48.29 -14.54 18.72
N PRO A 332 -49.52 -14.57 18.17
CA PRO A 332 -50.10 -15.78 17.62
C PRO A 332 -49.67 -16.06 16.17
N ILE A 333 -49.79 -17.34 15.85
CA ILE A 333 -49.57 -18.05 14.59
C ILE A 333 -50.52 -17.53 13.51
N VAL A 334 -50.32 -16.32 13.00
CA VAL A 334 -51.07 -15.82 11.82
C VAL A 334 -50.14 -15.46 10.64
N LEU A 335 -48.84 -15.30 10.87
CA LEU A 335 -47.87 -14.95 9.79
C LEU A 335 -47.31 -16.15 9.01
N ALA A 336 -47.39 -17.38 9.54
CA ALA A 336 -46.88 -18.55 8.87
C ALA A 336 -47.84 -19.08 7.75
N SER A 337 -49.14 -18.80 7.85
CA SER A 337 -50.14 -19.23 6.85
C SER A 337 -50.11 -18.35 5.59
N THR A 338 -49.77 -17.09 5.72
CA THR A 338 -49.69 -16.15 4.55
C THR A 338 -48.45 -16.39 3.71
N LEU A 339 -47.31 -16.78 4.32
CA LEU A 339 -46.08 -17.09 3.58
C LEU A 339 -46.19 -18.40 2.79
N LEU A 340 -46.86 -19.42 3.34
CA LEU A 340 -47.12 -20.68 2.65
C LEU A 340 -48.11 -20.51 1.48
N LEU A 341 -49.09 -19.63 1.61
CA LEU A 341 -50.01 -19.32 0.51
C LEU A 341 -49.30 -18.59 -0.64
N LEU A 342 -48.37 -17.68 -0.34
CA LEU A 342 -47.56 -16.98 -1.35
C LEU A 342 -46.62 -17.91 -2.12
N ILE A 343 -46.01 -18.86 -1.42
CA ILE A 343 -45.15 -19.90 -2.03
C ILE A 343 -45.95 -20.83 -2.93
N ALA A 344 -47.18 -21.20 -2.52
CA ALA A 344 -48.07 -22.01 -3.34
C ALA A 344 -48.53 -21.30 -4.62
N ILE A 345 -48.81 -19.99 -4.57
CA ILE A 345 -49.17 -19.19 -5.73
C ILE A 345 -48.00 -19.05 -6.71
N ILE A 346 -46.78 -18.88 -6.20
CA ILE A 346 -45.56 -18.79 -7.04
C ILE A 346 -45.30 -20.15 -7.71
N ALA A 347 -45.45 -21.28 -6.96
CA ALA A 347 -45.29 -22.62 -7.52
C ALA A 347 -46.32 -22.94 -8.60
N LEU A 348 -47.57 -22.54 -8.42
CA LEU A 348 -48.62 -22.71 -9.42
C LEU A 348 -48.41 -21.84 -10.68
N SER A 349 -47.90 -20.63 -10.54
CA SER A 349 -47.59 -19.77 -11.70
C SER A 349 -46.36 -20.28 -12.49
N VAL A 350 -45.37 -20.84 -11.83
CA VAL A 350 -44.20 -21.51 -12.48
C VAL A 350 -44.65 -22.80 -13.18
N PHE A 351 -45.55 -23.57 -12.56
CA PHE A 351 -46.12 -24.77 -13.17
C PHE A 351 -46.98 -24.47 -14.41
N ALA A 352 -47.82 -23.44 -14.38
CA ALA A 352 -48.61 -22.97 -15.52
C ALA A 352 -47.75 -22.40 -16.66
N TRP A 353 -46.61 -21.76 -16.31
CA TRP A 353 -45.68 -21.24 -17.34
C TRP A 353 -44.88 -22.38 -18.00
N ASN A 354 -44.59 -23.44 -17.27
CA ASN A 354 -43.90 -24.62 -17.81
C ASN A 354 -44.78 -25.51 -18.70
N GLN A 355 -46.10 -25.46 -18.53
CA GLN A 355 -47.04 -26.18 -19.38
C GLN A 355 -47.24 -25.54 -20.76
N ASN A 356 -46.96 -24.24 -20.91
CA ASN A 356 -47.10 -23.54 -22.18
C ASN A 356 -45.87 -23.65 -23.11
N LYS A 357 -44.85 -24.37 -22.73
CA LYS A 357 -43.62 -24.57 -23.56
C LYS A 357 -43.47 -25.95 -24.19
N THR A 358 -44.46 -26.81 -24.09
CA THR A 358 -44.39 -28.16 -24.69
C THR A 358 -45.40 -28.31 -25.83
N SER A 359 -45.08 -27.74 -26.97
CA SER A 359 -45.64 -28.15 -28.24
C SER A 359 -44.72 -27.74 -29.38
N THR A 360 -43.72 -28.54 -29.68
CA THR A 360 -43.31 -28.90 -31.06
C THR A 360 -42.40 -30.12 -31.02
N ARG A 361 -42.94 -31.16 -31.58
CA ARG A 361 -42.45 -32.49 -32.03
C ARG A 361 -41.02 -32.46 -32.62
N MET A 362 -40.27 -33.49 -32.64
CA MET A 362 -40.23 -34.95 -32.84
C MET A 362 -38.77 -35.31 -33.09
N ASN A 363 -38.19 -36.35 -32.79
CA ASN A 363 -38.38 -37.77 -33.09
C ASN A 363 -37.35 -38.65 -32.34
N THR A 364 -37.79 -39.81 -32.03
CA THR A 364 -37.17 -41.00 -31.52
C THR A 364 -35.87 -41.46 -32.20
N ASN A 365 -34.86 -42.00 -31.46
CA ASN A 365 -34.57 -43.45 -31.49
C ASN A 365 -33.42 -43.87 -30.56
N ALA A 366 -33.67 -44.97 -29.91
CA ALA A 366 -32.76 -46.09 -29.53
C ALA A 366 -31.76 -45.87 -28.35
N VAL A 367 -32.11 -46.56 -27.30
CA VAL A 367 -31.29 -47.10 -26.21
C VAL A 367 -30.18 -47.98 -26.79
N ASP A 368 -28.94 -47.76 -26.37
CA ASP A 368 -27.97 -48.84 -26.23
C ASP A 368 -27.03 -48.58 -25.05
N THR A 369 -27.10 -49.59 -24.16
CA THR A 369 -26.30 -49.74 -22.97
C THR A 369 -24.87 -50.11 -23.38
N ILE A 370 -23.89 -49.26 -23.15
CA ILE A 370 -22.48 -49.63 -23.30
C ILE A 370 -21.73 -49.44 -21.98
N LYS A 371 -21.04 -50.52 -21.66
CA LYS A 371 -20.19 -50.75 -20.50
C LYS A 371 -19.16 -49.62 -20.27
N ILE A 372 -18.96 -49.33 -18.99
CA ILE A 372 -17.83 -48.51 -18.48
C ILE A 372 -16.56 -49.38 -18.66
N ASP A 373 -15.78 -49.06 -19.64
CA ASP A 373 -14.36 -49.40 -19.69
C ASP A 373 -13.53 -48.12 -19.63
N SER A 374 -12.50 -48.23 -18.82
CA SER A 374 -11.47 -47.23 -18.55
C SER A 374 -11.08 -46.40 -19.77
N LEU A 375 -11.45 -45.10 -19.79
CA LEU A 375 -10.90 -44.11 -20.70
C LEU A 375 -10.00 -43.19 -19.90
N GLU A 376 -8.72 -43.26 -20.22
CA GLU A 376 -7.74 -42.22 -19.92
C GLU A 376 -8.32 -40.85 -20.26
N LYS A 377 -8.28 -39.94 -19.29
CA LYS A 377 -8.62 -38.54 -19.49
C LYS A 377 -7.62 -37.92 -20.47
N ASN A 378 -7.98 -37.89 -21.72
CA ASN A 378 -7.45 -36.90 -22.66
C ASN A 378 -8.15 -35.58 -22.37
N GLU A 379 -7.64 -34.81 -21.42
CA GLU A 379 -7.93 -33.38 -21.32
C GLU A 379 -7.40 -32.72 -22.62
N PRO A 380 -8.20 -31.87 -23.31
CA PRO A 380 -7.69 -31.13 -24.43
C PRO A 380 -6.49 -30.32 -23.95
N LYS A 381 -5.30 -30.49 -24.56
CA LYS A 381 -4.16 -29.62 -24.35
C LYS A 381 -4.61 -28.20 -24.68
N ILE A 382 -4.93 -27.43 -23.66
CA ILE A 382 -5.12 -25.99 -23.79
C ILE A 382 -3.79 -25.47 -24.32
N ASN A 383 -3.83 -24.78 -25.45
CA ASN A 383 -2.65 -24.14 -26.00
C ASN A 383 -2.22 -23.04 -24.99
N ASP A 384 -1.21 -23.34 -24.18
CA ASP A 384 -0.72 -22.45 -23.10
C ASP A 384 0.06 -21.24 -23.63
N GLN A 385 0.05 -21.00 -24.94
CA GLN A 385 0.64 -19.82 -25.53
C GLN A 385 -0.25 -18.59 -25.28
N VAL A 386 0.38 -17.54 -24.78
CA VAL A 386 -0.24 -16.21 -24.70
C VAL A 386 -0.11 -15.54 -26.04
N GLU A 387 -1.23 -15.20 -26.67
CA GLU A 387 -1.27 -14.39 -27.87
C GLU A 387 -1.64 -12.96 -27.50
N VAL A 388 -1.07 -11.98 -28.19
CA VAL A 388 -1.33 -10.57 -27.96
C VAL A 388 -1.73 -9.87 -29.25
N GLN A 389 -2.55 -8.83 -29.09
CA GLN A 389 -2.86 -7.85 -30.12
C GLN A 389 -2.40 -6.48 -29.67
N THR A 390 -1.71 -5.74 -30.52
CA THR A 390 -1.27 -4.39 -30.19
C THR A 390 -2.38 -3.37 -30.42
N PHE A 391 -2.64 -2.55 -29.42
CA PHE A 391 -3.53 -1.38 -29.49
C PHE A 391 -2.71 -0.13 -29.27
N SER A 392 -3.03 0.97 -29.94
CA SER A 392 -2.24 2.18 -29.83
C SER A 392 -3.09 3.45 -29.93
N TYR A 393 -2.59 4.50 -29.28
CA TYR A 393 -3.01 5.88 -29.43
C TYR A 393 -1.78 6.70 -29.80
N LYS A 394 -1.83 7.38 -30.95
CA LYS A 394 -0.72 8.21 -31.40
C LYS A 394 -1.27 9.52 -31.96
N LYS A 395 -0.77 10.62 -31.45
CA LYS A 395 -1.18 11.96 -31.89
C LYS A 395 0.01 12.91 -31.91
N GLN A 396 0.11 13.66 -33.00
CA GLN A 396 1.06 14.74 -33.16
C GLN A 396 0.28 16.07 -33.14
N ILE A 397 0.64 16.98 -32.25
CA ILE A 397 0.03 18.31 -32.11
C ILE A 397 1.15 19.35 -32.19
N GLY A 398 1.37 19.94 -33.39
CA GLY A 398 2.57 20.74 -33.65
C GLY A 398 3.83 19.91 -33.49
N ASP A 399 4.74 20.34 -32.63
CA ASP A 399 5.96 19.60 -32.29
C ASP A 399 5.76 18.55 -31.19
N ASN A 400 4.58 18.49 -30.55
CA ASN A 400 4.31 17.63 -29.41
C ASN A 400 3.82 16.26 -29.86
N LEU A 401 4.40 15.17 -29.31
CA LEU A 401 4.07 13.79 -29.61
C LEU A 401 3.49 13.07 -28.38
N VAL A 402 2.31 12.50 -28.54
CA VAL A 402 1.73 11.53 -27.58
C VAL A 402 1.65 10.17 -28.25
N ASP A 403 2.30 9.15 -27.70
CA ASP A 403 2.41 7.81 -28.28
C ASP A 403 2.26 6.73 -27.21
N TYR A 404 1.07 6.11 -27.15
CA TYR A 404 0.77 4.97 -26.29
C TYR A 404 0.58 3.72 -27.10
N SER A 405 1.18 2.60 -26.68
CA SER A 405 0.90 1.28 -27.27
C SER A 405 0.96 0.17 -26.25
N ILE A 406 0.01 -0.76 -26.32
CA ILE A 406 -0.06 -1.92 -25.44
C ILE A 406 -0.20 -3.21 -26.24
N ASP A 407 0.56 -4.23 -25.87
CA ASP A 407 0.34 -5.61 -26.30
C ASP A 407 -0.68 -6.24 -25.35
N TYR A 408 -1.91 -6.32 -25.81
CA TYR A 408 -3.03 -6.80 -25.01
C TYR A 408 -3.26 -8.31 -25.19
N PRO A 409 -3.35 -9.12 -24.12
CA PRO A 409 -3.47 -10.58 -24.21
C PRO A 409 -4.86 -11.00 -24.69
N THR A 410 -4.91 -11.70 -25.84
CA THR A 410 -6.15 -12.17 -26.46
C THR A 410 -6.39 -13.67 -26.26
N ALA A 411 -5.33 -14.47 -26.07
CA ALA A 411 -5.40 -15.91 -25.79
C ALA A 411 -4.51 -16.30 -24.59
N GLY A 412 -4.74 -17.49 -24.05
CA GLY A 412 -4.06 -18.03 -22.87
C GLY A 412 -5.00 -18.22 -21.66
N ASN A 413 -4.43 -18.65 -20.53
CA ASN A 413 -5.15 -18.87 -19.28
C ASN A 413 -5.97 -17.63 -18.88
N PRO A 414 -7.28 -17.73 -18.59
CA PRO A 414 -8.13 -16.59 -18.24
C PRO A 414 -7.66 -15.78 -17.02
N ILE A 415 -7.09 -16.45 -16.00
CA ILE A 415 -6.57 -15.80 -14.79
C ILE A 415 -5.32 -14.99 -15.15
N LEU A 416 -4.40 -15.59 -15.92
CA LEU A 416 -3.19 -14.91 -16.41
C LEU A 416 -3.56 -13.69 -17.24
N ARG A 417 -4.50 -13.83 -18.19
CA ARG A 417 -4.95 -12.70 -19.03
C ARG A 417 -5.50 -11.57 -18.19
N ARG A 418 -6.36 -11.86 -17.21
CA ARG A 418 -6.90 -10.85 -16.29
C ARG A 418 -5.77 -10.13 -15.55
N ASN A 419 -4.84 -10.87 -14.95
CA ASN A 419 -3.76 -10.28 -14.16
C ASN A 419 -2.80 -9.44 -15.03
N VAL A 420 -2.54 -9.84 -16.28
CA VAL A 420 -1.78 -9.03 -17.25
C VAL A 420 -2.53 -7.74 -17.57
N ILE A 421 -3.83 -7.80 -17.83
CA ILE A 421 -4.65 -6.62 -18.16
C ILE A 421 -4.72 -5.64 -16.99
N GLU A 422 -4.88 -6.15 -15.78
CA GLU A 422 -4.83 -5.35 -14.56
C GLU A 422 -3.48 -4.65 -14.41
N TRP A 423 -2.37 -5.39 -14.59
CA TRP A 423 -1.03 -4.81 -14.55
C TRP A 423 -0.79 -3.78 -15.68
N ILE A 424 -1.30 -3.99 -16.90
CA ILE A 424 -1.25 -2.99 -17.98
C ILE A 424 -1.88 -1.68 -17.50
N ASN A 425 -3.08 -1.74 -16.95
CA ASN A 425 -3.77 -0.55 -16.46
C ASN A 425 -3.01 0.11 -15.29
N GLU A 426 -2.54 -0.68 -14.32
CA GLU A 426 -1.76 -0.22 -13.17
C GLU A 426 -0.46 0.46 -13.61
N SER A 427 0.29 -0.15 -14.53
CA SER A 427 1.57 0.38 -15.00
C SER A 427 1.43 1.66 -15.84
N LEU A 428 0.25 1.92 -16.44
CA LEU A 428 -0.09 3.18 -17.08
C LEU A 428 -0.63 4.22 -16.10
N GLY A 429 -0.82 3.85 -14.83
CA GLY A 429 -1.25 4.75 -13.78
C GLY A 429 -2.54 4.35 -13.05
N GLY A 430 -3.26 3.33 -13.47
CA GLY A 430 -4.42 2.78 -12.76
C GLY A 430 -5.70 3.63 -12.80
N GLN A 431 -5.74 4.71 -13.60
CA GLN A 431 -6.89 5.65 -13.63
C GLN A 431 -8.08 5.17 -14.45
N TYR A 432 -7.84 4.29 -15.42
CA TYR A 432 -8.93 3.82 -16.24
C TYR A 432 -9.85 2.89 -15.46
N THR A 433 -11.07 3.37 -15.18
CA THR A 433 -12.11 2.64 -14.43
C THR A 433 -13.18 2.04 -15.34
N GLY A 434 -12.98 2.12 -16.65
CA GLY A 434 -13.91 1.58 -17.64
C GLY A 434 -13.75 0.06 -17.81
N ASN A 435 -14.33 -0.45 -18.90
CA ASN A 435 -14.26 -1.88 -19.20
C ASN A 435 -12.84 -2.30 -19.62
N LEU A 436 -12.11 -2.94 -18.74
CA LEU A 436 -10.75 -3.43 -19.00
C LEU A 436 -10.66 -4.46 -20.15
N LYS A 437 -11.79 -5.02 -20.62
CA LYS A 437 -11.84 -5.89 -21.80
C LYS A 437 -11.78 -5.11 -23.13
N ASP A 438 -11.91 -3.80 -23.09
CA ASP A 438 -11.80 -2.92 -24.24
C ASP A 438 -10.42 -2.25 -24.26
N ALA A 439 -9.47 -2.92 -24.89
CA ALA A 439 -8.07 -2.51 -24.96
C ALA A 439 -7.88 -1.14 -25.64
N GLN A 440 -8.69 -0.82 -26.66
CA GLN A 440 -8.59 0.48 -27.34
C GLN A 440 -9.02 1.61 -26.41
N SER A 441 -10.07 1.40 -25.63
CA SER A 441 -10.52 2.39 -24.65
C SER A 441 -9.49 2.68 -23.56
N ILE A 442 -8.65 1.70 -23.21
CA ILE A 442 -7.54 1.91 -22.25
C ILE A 442 -6.52 2.91 -22.83
N VAL A 443 -5.98 2.64 -24.01
CA VAL A 443 -4.96 3.52 -24.61
C VAL A 443 -5.52 4.88 -24.99
N ASP A 444 -6.79 4.94 -25.45
CA ASP A 444 -7.47 6.20 -25.77
C ASP A 444 -7.67 7.08 -24.53
N PHE A 445 -7.98 6.46 -23.38
CA PHE A 445 -8.12 7.18 -22.12
C PHE A 445 -6.80 7.87 -21.72
N TYR A 446 -5.73 7.10 -21.59
CA TYR A 446 -4.45 7.66 -21.17
C TYR A 446 -3.86 8.63 -22.20
N GLY A 447 -4.01 8.38 -23.49
CA GLY A 447 -3.57 9.31 -24.54
C GLY A 447 -4.32 10.64 -24.50
N LYS A 448 -5.64 10.63 -24.28
CA LYS A 448 -6.47 11.85 -24.18
C LYS A 448 -6.23 12.62 -22.89
N GLU A 449 -5.98 11.93 -21.76
CA GLU A 449 -5.63 12.60 -20.49
C GLU A 449 -4.40 13.49 -20.64
N VAL A 450 -3.35 13.02 -21.35
CA VAL A 450 -2.16 13.84 -21.64
C VAL A 450 -2.51 15.05 -22.49
N GLU A 451 -3.39 14.91 -23.50
CA GLU A 451 -3.80 16.03 -24.33
C GLU A 451 -4.63 17.08 -23.60
N LEU A 452 -5.43 16.65 -22.62
CA LEU A 452 -6.27 17.52 -21.81
C LEU A 452 -5.51 18.14 -20.65
N SER A 453 -4.33 17.57 -20.30
CA SER A 453 -3.44 18.19 -19.33
C SER A 453 -2.92 19.52 -19.93
N ASN A 454 -3.00 20.61 -19.17
CA ASN A 454 -2.44 21.91 -19.58
C ASN A 454 -0.89 21.93 -19.50
N GLU A 455 -0.25 20.75 -19.51
CA GLU A 455 1.18 20.61 -19.40
C GLU A 455 1.83 20.69 -20.79
N ASN A 456 2.87 21.50 -20.89
CA ASN A 456 3.63 21.68 -22.13
C ASN A 456 4.59 20.49 -22.34
N TYR A 457 4.06 19.30 -22.61
CA TYR A 457 4.87 18.16 -23.04
C TYR A 457 5.26 18.29 -24.50
N ILE A 458 6.56 18.09 -24.78
CA ILE A 458 7.06 17.92 -26.14
C ILE A 458 6.88 16.47 -26.59
N GLU A 459 7.08 15.52 -25.68
CA GLU A 459 7.00 14.11 -26.01
C GLU A 459 6.53 13.29 -24.80
N VAL A 460 5.53 12.42 -25.00
CA VAL A 460 5.10 11.41 -24.03
C VAL A 460 4.95 10.09 -24.76
N LYS A 461 5.68 9.06 -24.29
CA LYS A 461 5.65 7.71 -24.86
C LYS A 461 5.45 6.68 -23.75
N HIS A 462 4.49 5.78 -23.91
CA HIS A 462 4.29 4.63 -23.06
C HIS A 462 4.05 3.39 -23.90
N HIS A 463 4.98 2.46 -23.85
CA HIS A 463 4.91 1.24 -24.65
C HIS A 463 4.97 0.02 -23.73
N ILE A 464 3.90 -0.78 -23.74
CA ILE A 464 3.84 -2.06 -23.03
C ILE A 464 3.92 -3.17 -24.06
N LYS A 465 4.96 -4.00 -23.96
CA LYS A 465 5.25 -5.06 -24.92
C LYS A 465 5.41 -6.41 -24.24
N MET A 466 4.82 -7.44 -24.82
CA MET A 466 5.18 -8.82 -24.50
C MET A 466 6.59 -9.10 -25.03
N LYS A 467 7.54 -9.29 -24.13
CA LYS A 467 8.96 -9.45 -24.49
C LYS A 467 9.40 -10.89 -24.59
N TYR A 468 9.00 -11.71 -23.62
CA TYR A 468 9.45 -13.09 -23.50
C TYR A 468 8.29 -14.01 -23.17
N GLN A 469 8.34 -15.20 -23.70
CA GLN A 469 7.40 -16.25 -23.36
C GLN A 469 8.11 -17.60 -23.36
N THR A 470 7.93 -18.38 -22.31
CA THR A 470 8.38 -19.77 -22.18
C THR A 470 7.17 -20.69 -22.00
N GLU A 471 7.38 -21.99 -21.82
CA GLU A 471 6.30 -22.89 -21.42
C GLU A 471 5.74 -22.57 -20.02
N LYS A 472 6.54 -21.93 -19.14
CA LYS A 472 6.23 -21.74 -17.71
C LYS A 472 5.74 -20.32 -17.38
N TYR A 473 6.17 -19.31 -18.13
CA TYR A 473 5.84 -17.91 -17.86
C TYR A 473 5.79 -17.04 -19.12
N VAL A 474 5.22 -15.86 -18.98
CA VAL A 474 5.26 -14.77 -19.96
C VAL A 474 5.70 -13.49 -19.27
N THR A 475 6.53 -12.69 -19.93
CA THR A 475 7.01 -11.40 -19.41
C THR A 475 6.59 -10.25 -20.32
N PHE A 476 6.03 -9.22 -19.70
CA PHE A 476 5.73 -7.93 -20.31
C PHE A 476 6.69 -6.88 -19.75
N GLU A 477 7.04 -5.90 -20.57
CA GLU A 477 7.80 -4.73 -20.16
C GLU A 477 7.05 -3.47 -20.58
N HIS A 478 7.00 -2.49 -19.68
CA HIS A 478 6.52 -1.15 -19.91
C HIS A 478 7.71 -0.20 -19.92
N SER A 479 7.94 0.46 -21.05
CA SER A 479 8.86 1.58 -21.18
C SER A 479 8.08 2.88 -21.27
N GLY A 480 8.35 3.78 -20.31
CA GLY A 480 7.79 5.12 -20.26
C GLY A 480 8.85 6.16 -20.59
N TYR A 481 8.45 7.26 -21.23
CA TYR A 481 9.29 8.44 -21.47
C TYR A 481 8.42 9.68 -21.56
N ALA A 482 8.84 10.76 -20.92
CA ALA A 482 8.21 12.06 -21.06
C ALA A 482 9.26 13.18 -21.10
N MET A 483 8.98 14.22 -21.89
CA MET A 483 9.81 15.42 -22.00
C MET A 483 8.93 16.65 -22.03
N GLN A 484 9.24 17.62 -21.17
CA GLN A 484 8.54 18.90 -21.10
C GLN A 484 9.28 19.98 -21.87
N GLU A 485 8.54 20.98 -22.34
CA GLU A 485 9.10 22.18 -22.96
C GLU A 485 10.00 22.92 -21.95
N GLY A 486 11.23 23.23 -22.38
CA GLY A 486 12.21 23.88 -21.53
C GLY A 486 12.98 22.97 -20.58
N ALA A 487 12.67 21.68 -20.50
CA ALA A 487 13.47 20.73 -19.74
C ALA A 487 14.82 20.47 -20.44
N ALA A 488 15.89 20.33 -19.64
CA ALA A 488 17.22 20.04 -20.18
C ALA A 488 17.31 18.65 -20.82
N HIS A 489 16.49 17.69 -20.36
CA HIS A 489 16.36 16.33 -20.90
C HIS A 489 15.02 15.73 -20.45
N GLY A 490 14.53 14.76 -21.21
CA GLY A 490 13.36 13.95 -20.81
C GLY A 490 13.72 12.94 -19.72
N PHE A 491 12.69 12.38 -19.12
CA PHE A 491 12.83 11.30 -18.14
C PHE A 491 12.06 10.08 -18.63
N GLY A 492 12.52 8.91 -18.22
CA GLY A 492 11.86 7.67 -18.57
C GLY A 492 12.56 6.46 -17.97
N GLY A 493 11.80 5.40 -17.79
CA GLY A 493 12.27 4.16 -17.21
C GLY A 493 11.62 2.94 -17.84
N THR A 494 12.06 1.78 -17.38
CA THR A 494 11.49 0.50 -17.79
C THR A 494 11.19 -0.33 -16.55
N ILE A 495 9.94 -0.78 -16.44
CA ILE A 495 9.49 -1.77 -15.47
C ILE A 495 9.00 -3.02 -16.20
N GLY A 496 9.07 -4.17 -15.53
CA GLY A 496 8.60 -5.41 -16.11
C GLY A 496 7.73 -6.21 -15.16
N ALA A 497 6.96 -7.13 -15.71
CA ALA A 497 6.21 -8.10 -14.94
C ALA A 497 6.23 -9.47 -15.62
N THR A 498 6.52 -10.49 -14.84
CA THR A 498 6.49 -11.89 -15.28
C THR A 498 5.30 -12.59 -14.67
N PHE A 499 4.49 -13.24 -15.48
CA PHE A 499 3.30 -13.98 -15.06
C PHE A 499 3.48 -15.46 -15.30
N ARG A 500 3.17 -16.27 -14.30
CA ARG A 500 3.22 -17.73 -14.38
C ARG A 500 2.06 -18.23 -15.23
N LYS A 501 2.31 -19.24 -16.06
CA LYS A 501 1.26 -19.81 -16.93
C LYS A 501 0.36 -20.82 -16.22
N ASP A 502 0.84 -21.44 -15.15
CA ASP A 502 0.10 -22.45 -14.38
C ASP A 502 -1.05 -21.84 -13.57
N ASP A 503 -0.82 -20.73 -12.86
CA ASP A 503 -1.81 -20.11 -11.99
C ASP A 503 -2.08 -18.62 -12.27
N GLY A 504 -1.39 -18.04 -13.23
CA GLY A 504 -1.52 -16.64 -13.65
C GLY A 504 -0.89 -15.62 -12.69
N ARG A 505 -0.25 -16.04 -11.59
CA ARG A 505 0.34 -15.13 -10.62
C ARG A 505 1.53 -14.38 -11.19
N LYS A 506 1.66 -13.12 -10.78
CA LYS A 506 2.86 -12.31 -11.05
C LYS A 506 4.03 -12.84 -10.23
N PHE A 507 5.21 -12.86 -10.80
CA PHE A 507 6.49 -13.08 -10.12
C PHE A 507 6.85 -11.79 -9.38
N GLY A 508 7.13 -11.89 -8.11
CA GLY A 508 7.46 -10.75 -7.26
C GLY A 508 8.47 -11.10 -6.19
N TRP A 509 8.67 -10.21 -5.24
CA TRP A 509 9.62 -10.40 -4.13
C TRP A 509 9.27 -11.59 -3.24
N ASP A 510 8.01 -12.02 -3.18
CA ASP A 510 7.55 -13.22 -2.47
C ASP A 510 8.15 -14.53 -3.01
N MET A 511 8.74 -14.50 -4.20
CA MET A 511 9.44 -15.62 -4.83
C MET A 511 10.86 -15.85 -4.29
N PHE A 512 11.32 -15.04 -3.34
CA PHE A 512 12.65 -15.15 -2.75
C PHE A 512 12.57 -15.69 -1.31
N SER A 513 13.53 -16.53 -0.97
CA SER A 513 13.71 -17.11 0.37
C SER A 513 14.94 -16.59 1.10
N ASN A 514 15.83 -15.88 0.40
CA ASN A 514 17.07 -15.35 0.95
C ASN A 514 17.45 -14.02 0.29
N TYR A 515 17.04 -12.91 0.87
CA TYR A 515 17.34 -11.57 0.37
C TYR A 515 18.80 -11.14 0.61
N GLU A 516 19.39 -11.59 1.73
CA GLU A 516 20.81 -11.29 2.02
C GLU A 516 21.73 -11.90 0.96
N GLY A 517 21.38 -13.08 0.47
CA GLY A 517 22.13 -13.75 -0.61
C GLY A 517 22.09 -13.00 -1.94
N LEU A 518 21.15 -12.07 -2.14
CA LEU A 518 21.07 -11.23 -3.35
C LEU A 518 22.02 -10.03 -3.30
N GLN A 519 22.38 -9.55 -2.10
CA GLN A 519 23.14 -8.31 -1.91
C GLN A 519 24.43 -8.22 -2.73
N PRO A 520 25.29 -9.26 -2.81
CA PRO A 520 26.48 -9.19 -3.66
C PRO A 520 26.15 -9.00 -5.14
N SER A 521 25.08 -9.64 -5.62
CA SER A 521 24.66 -9.56 -7.03
C SER A 521 24.02 -8.21 -7.36
N ILE A 522 23.26 -7.63 -6.44
CA ILE A 522 22.70 -6.29 -6.56
C ILE A 522 23.84 -5.26 -6.65
N LYS A 523 24.79 -5.31 -5.71
CA LYS A 523 25.95 -4.43 -5.72
C LYS A 523 26.74 -4.51 -7.02
N GLN A 524 26.98 -5.72 -7.51
CA GLN A 524 27.66 -5.92 -8.80
C GLN A 524 26.83 -5.40 -9.99
N GLY A 525 25.51 -5.53 -9.93
CA GLY A 525 24.60 -4.98 -10.93
C GLY A 525 24.69 -3.46 -11.00
N LEU A 526 24.63 -2.80 -9.86
CA LEU A 526 24.77 -1.35 -9.74
C LEU A 526 26.14 -0.86 -10.22
N LYS A 527 27.24 -1.54 -9.84
CA LYS A 527 28.57 -1.20 -10.35
C LYS A 527 28.65 -1.25 -11.88
N ARG A 528 28.02 -2.25 -12.49
CA ARG A 528 27.96 -2.32 -13.96
C ARG A 528 27.13 -1.20 -14.56
N TYR A 529 26.01 -0.85 -13.95
CA TYR A 529 25.15 0.24 -14.41
C TYR A 529 25.88 1.58 -14.38
N PHE A 530 26.48 1.93 -13.24
CA PHE A 530 27.24 3.19 -13.07
C PHE A 530 28.65 3.15 -13.70
N LYS A 531 29.08 1.98 -14.23
CA LYS A 531 30.42 1.77 -14.82
C LYS A 531 31.58 2.06 -13.86
N VAL A 532 31.40 1.71 -12.58
CA VAL A 532 32.38 1.87 -11.52
C VAL A 532 32.95 0.53 -11.08
N SER A 533 34.16 0.53 -10.49
CA SER A 533 34.87 -0.68 -10.12
C SER A 533 34.95 -0.90 -8.60
N THR A 534 35.02 0.17 -7.83
CA THR A 534 35.19 0.13 -6.37
C THR A 534 33.88 0.37 -5.63
N ASP A 535 33.85 0.01 -4.35
CA ASP A 535 32.71 0.32 -3.48
C ASP A 535 32.62 1.82 -3.20
N GLN A 536 33.76 2.49 -3.07
CA GLN A 536 33.82 3.94 -2.84
C GLN A 536 33.24 4.74 -4.02
N GLU A 537 33.60 4.36 -5.26
CA GLU A 537 33.03 5.00 -6.46
C GLU A 537 31.50 4.77 -6.53
N LEU A 538 31.02 3.59 -6.15
CA LEU A 538 29.60 3.29 -6.12
C LEU A 538 28.86 4.14 -5.06
N GLU A 539 29.44 4.32 -3.87
CA GLU A 539 28.85 5.16 -2.81
C GLU A 539 28.62 6.60 -3.25
N GLU A 540 29.46 7.15 -4.14
CA GLU A 540 29.30 8.50 -4.67
C GLU A 540 28.03 8.67 -5.52
N HIS A 541 27.52 7.59 -6.13
CA HIS A 541 26.27 7.58 -6.88
C HIS A 541 25.04 7.28 -5.98
N LEU A 542 25.22 6.59 -4.86
CA LEU A 542 24.15 6.14 -3.99
C LEU A 542 23.79 7.16 -2.91
N ILE A 543 23.47 8.38 -3.32
CA ILE A 543 23.25 9.52 -2.42
C ILE A 543 21.89 9.53 -1.71
N PHE A 544 20.97 8.65 -2.09
CA PHE A 544 19.62 8.53 -1.51
C PHE A 544 19.39 7.23 -0.74
N LEU A 545 20.46 6.58 -0.26
CA LEU A 545 20.28 5.38 0.56
C LEU A 545 19.43 5.69 1.80
N PRO A 546 18.36 4.91 2.07
CA PRO A 546 17.55 5.08 3.27
C PRO A 546 18.37 4.93 4.55
N GLU A 547 17.96 5.60 5.62
CA GLU A 547 18.65 5.54 6.92
C GLU A 547 18.80 4.09 7.39
N GLY A 548 20.02 3.70 7.76
CA GLY A 548 20.37 2.34 8.15
C GLY A 548 20.83 1.43 7.02
N ASN A 549 20.70 1.83 5.76
CA ASN A 549 21.28 1.12 4.63
C ASN A 549 22.72 1.57 4.36
N THR A 550 23.51 0.65 3.83
CA THR A 550 24.91 0.87 3.44
C THR A 550 25.18 0.19 2.11
N ILE A 551 26.35 0.42 1.55
CA ILE A 551 26.82 -0.29 0.34
C ILE A 551 26.80 -1.83 0.47
N ASN A 552 26.81 -2.36 1.68
CA ASN A 552 26.75 -3.80 1.97
C ASN A 552 25.35 -4.29 2.38
N SER A 553 24.40 -3.37 2.54
CA SER A 553 23.00 -3.64 2.87
C SER A 553 22.11 -2.68 2.06
N LEU A 554 22.09 -2.90 0.75
CA LEU A 554 21.32 -2.09 -0.20
C LEU A 554 19.82 -2.37 -0.03
N PRO A 555 18.96 -1.34 -0.13
CA PRO A 555 17.51 -1.56 -0.14
C PRO A 555 17.13 -2.42 -1.36
N MET A 556 16.07 -3.18 -1.25
CA MET A 556 15.48 -3.85 -2.41
C MET A 556 14.70 -2.82 -3.23
N PRO A 557 14.71 -2.91 -4.59
CA PRO A 557 13.88 -2.04 -5.41
C PRO A 557 12.41 -2.08 -5.00
N SER A 558 11.73 -0.94 -5.08
CA SER A 558 10.30 -0.84 -4.80
C SER A 558 9.44 -1.56 -5.85
N SER A 559 9.94 -1.65 -7.07
CA SER A 559 9.30 -2.43 -8.13
C SER A 559 9.63 -3.92 -8.04
N ASP A 560 8.67 -4.78 -8.41
CA ASP A 560 8.92 -6.21 -8.54
C ASP A 560 9.97 -6.51 -9.59
N PRO A 561 10.85 -7.50 -9.36
CA PRO A 561 11.77 -7.98 -10.37
C PRO A 561 11.04 -8.83 -11.42
N TRP A 562 11.61 -8.92 -12.61
CA TRP A 562 11.05 -9.75 -13.69
C TRP A 562 12.07 -10.65 -14.34
N LEU A 563 11.59 -11.74 -14.91
CA LEU A 563 12.43 -12.74 -15.56
C LEU A 563 12.66 -12.38 -17.04
N THR A 564 13.91 -12.48 -17.47
CA THR A 564 14.34 -12.39 -18.87
C THR A 564 15.06 -13.68 -19.24
N PRO A 565 15.36 -13.96 -20.51
CA PRO A 565 16.16 -15.12 -20.90
C PRO A 565 17.55 -15.16 -20.27
N ASN A 566 18.09 -14.00 -19.90
CA ASN A 566 19.46 -13.85 -19.40
C ASN A 566 19.55 -13.87 -17.87
N GLY A 567 18.42 -13.80 -17.15
CA GLY A 567 18.39 -13.76 -15.70
C GLY A 567 17.20 -12.98 -15.13
N LEU A 568 17.36 -12.56 -13.89
CA LEU A 568 16.45 -11.71 -13.17
C LEU A 568 16.82 -10.26 -13.42
N THR A 569 15.88 -9.47 -13.94
CA THR A 569 16.03 -8.03 -14.11
C THR A 569 15.32 -7.31 -12.98
N MET A 570 15.91 -6.25 -12.48
CA MET A 570 15.34 -5.34 -11.49
C MET A 570 15.72 -3.90 -11.80
N SER A 571 14.87 -2.98 -11.36
CA SER A 571 15.04 -1.55 -11.60
C SER A 571 14.76 -0.78 -10.32
N TYR A 572 15.64 0.14 -9.99
CA TYR A 572 15.39 1.17 -8.98
C TYR A 572 14.76 2.37 -9.64
N GLY A 573 13.70 2.89 -9.05
CA GLY A 573 13.08 4.12 -9.50
C GLY A 573 13.97 5.34 -9.31
N ALA A 574 13.63 6.43 -9.99
CA ALA A 574 14.32 7.71 -9.82
C ALA A 574 14.29 8.15 -8.34
N TYR A 575 15.43 8.60 -7.80
CA TYR A 575 15.62 9.00 -6.39
C TYR A 575 15.46 7.87 -5.34
N GLU A 576 15.30 6.62 -5.74
CA GLU A 576 15.20 5.52 -4.79
C GLU A 576 16.54 5.24 -4.09
N ILE A 577 17.64 5.28 -4.85
CA ILE A 577 19.02 5.10 -4.33
C ILE A 577 20.03 6.09 -4.95
N ALA A 578 19.73 6.65 -6.10
CA ALA A 578 20.62 7.52 -6.87
C ALA A 578 19.88 8.80 -7.34
N CYS A 579 20.63 9.83 -7.77
CA CYS A 579 20.01 11.07 -8.25
C CYS A 579 19.37 10.88 -9.63
N TYR A 580 18.44 11.78 -9.95
CA TYR A 580 17.77 11.80 -11.25
C TYR A 580 18.72 11.85 -12.46
N GLY A 581 19.83 12.57 -12.32
CA GLY A 581 20.85 12.68 -13.37
C GLY A 581 21.56 11.35 -13.67
N ASP A 582 21.52 10.39 -12.75
CA ASP A 582 22.08 9.06 -12.90
C ASP A 582 21.09 8.07 -13.55
N GLY A 583 19.83 8.48 -13.77
CA GLY A 583 18.75 7.67 -14.35
C GLY A 583 18.17 6.66 -13.37
N GLU A 584 17.45 5.66 -13.93
CA GLU A 584 16.86 4.56 -13.18
C GLU A 584 17.74 3.30 -13.28
N PRO A 585 18.47 2.93 -12.22
CA PRO A 585 19.40 1.81 -12.25
C PRO A 585 18.69 0.48 -12.56
N THR A 586 18.77 0.05 -13.81
CA THR A 586 18.18 -1.20 -14.30
C THR A 586 19.28 -2.17 -14.70
N PHE A 587 19.26 -3.39 -14.17
CA PHE A 587 20.27 -4.41 -14.46
C PHE A 587 19.73 -5.82 -14.32
N THR A 588 20.40 -6.76 -15.01
CA THR A 588 20.03 -8.18 -14.97
C THR A 588 21.09 -8.98 -14.20
N ILE A 589 20.63 -9.83 -13.28
CA ILE A 589 21.43 -10.79 -12.53
C ILE A 589 21.25 -12.16 -13.14
N PRO A 590 22.34 -12.84 -13.56
CA PRO A 590 22.26 -14.19 -14.11
C PRO A 590 21.60 -15.19 -13.16
N PHE A 591 20.82 -16.15 -13.68
CA PHE A 591 20.11 -17.14 -12.89
C PHE A 591 20.99 -17.91 -11.90
N ASN A 592 22.21 -18.25 -12.30
CA ASN A 592 23.16 -18.97 -11.44
C ASN A 592 23.46 -18.21 -10.14
N ASN A 593 23.41 -16.88 -10.14
CA ASN A 593 23.73 -16.04 -8.98
C ASN A 593 22.54 -15.89 -8.02
N ILE A 594 21.30 -16.21 -8.48
CA ILE A 594 20.08 -16.05 -7.68
C ILE A 594 19.44 -17.38 -7.29
N LYS A 595 19.84 -18.50 -7.92
CA LYS A 595 19.19 -19.81 -7.76
C LYS A 595 19.04 -20.22 -6.29
N ASN A 596 20.03 -19.92 -5.44
CA ASN A 596 19.98 -20.22 -4.01
C ASN A 596 19.12 -19.22 -3.19
N CYS A 597 18.76 -18.11 -3.79
CA CYS A 597 17.94 -17.08 -3.14
C CYS A 597 16.43 -17.29 -3.39
N LEU A 598 16.07 -18.14 -4.35
CA LEU A 598 14.70 -18.37 -4.77
C LEU A 598 13.98 -19.44 -3.95
N THR A 599 12.67 -19.28 -3.79
CA THR A 599 11.78 -20.33 -3.26
C THR A 599 11.75 -21.56 -4.17
N ALA A 600 11.28 -22.69 -3.65
CA ALA A 600 11.13 -23.91 -4.45
C ALA A 600 10.20 -23.73 -5.67
N THR A 601 9.18 -22.88 -5.53
CA THR A 601 8.25 -22.53 -6.62
C THR A 601 8.95 -21.71 -7.70
N ALA A 602 9.70 -20.68 -7.32
CA ALA A 602 10.41 -19.82 -8.25
C ALA A 602 11.53 -20.56 -9.01
N LYS A 603 12.22 -21.49 -8.35
CA LYS A 603 13.24 -22.35 -8.99
C LYS A 603 12.70 -23.17 -10.16
N LYS A 604 11.41 -23.52 -10.17
CA LYS A 604 10.78 -24.24 -11.28
C LYS A 604 10.61 -23.37 -12.53
N LEU A 605 10.60 -22.06 -12.39
CA LEU A 605 10.41 -21.12 -13.49
C LEU A 605 11.68 -20.87 -14.29
N ILE A 606 12.85 -20.95 -13.64
CA ILE A 606 14.15 -20.66 -14.26
C ILE A 606 14.76 -21.93 -14.87
N PRO A 607 15.74 -21.79 -15.79
CA PRO A 607 16.52 -22.92 -16.30
C PRO A 607 17.27 -23.68 -15.20
N GLU A 608 17.47 -24.99 -15.42
CA GLU A 608 18.19 -25.88 -14.49
C GLU A 608 19.66 -25.50 -14.29
#